data_a516d48950f05a666f92183cc138e5e2
#
_entry.id   a516d48950f05a666f92183cc138e5e2
#
_cell.length_a   1.000
_cell.length_b   1.000
_cell.length_c   1.000
_cell.angle_alpha   90.00
_cell.angle_beta   90.00
_cell.angle_gamma   90.00
#
_symmetry.space_group_name_H-M   'P 1'
#
loop_
_entity.id
_entity.type
_entity.pdbx_description
1 polymer ?
#
loop_
_entity_poly.entity_id
_entity_poly.type
_entity_poly.pdbx_seq_one_letter_code
_entity_poly.pdbx_strand_id
1 'polypeptide(L)'
;MTPIRPPVPVRTIVFASPGTVPLEAARATGLFAAEGLDVSVEATPSSMYQMAHLIDGDFEIAATAIDNVVAYMEGQGAAATRRPADLRVFMGSATYRNAFVVAPSIRTWDDLRGEKIAVDALSTGYAFLLRKMLADNGLTEDDYVFESIGAPAQRWAAVKVGTHVGALLTDELTEIAVRAGFHAMTSDPDPWDNYQGNAYVVRRDWAEAHRPQLTGFVCAFLRAVRWTLDARNLPALPALLRQHLPAIGDDQAAAAARALQRPKSILTPDMPLNIPGIRTVLALRGRYGTPRKALDDPFRYVDLSYYEAARTSLAQAQEAGQ
;
A
#
# COMPACT_ATOMS: atom_id res chain seq x y z
N MET A 1 -32.94 -24.65 -15.22
CA MET A 1 -31.70 -24.50 -14.45
C MET A 1 -30.73 -23.69 -15.30
N THR A 2 -30.42 -22.50 -14.87
CA THR A 2 -29.37 -21.67 -15.53
C THR A 2 -28.04 -22.41 -15.38
N PRO A 3 -27.24 -22.60 -16.44
CA PRO A 3 -25.97 -23.31 -16.32
C PRO A 3 -25.07 -22.53 -15.33
N ILE A 4 -24.60 -23.22 -14.30
CA ILE A 4 -23.62 -22.69 -13.35
C ILE A 4 -22.34 -22.42 -14.16
N ARG A 5 -22.06 -21.16 -14.45
CA ARG A 5 -20.78 -20.79 -15.06
C ARG A 5 -19.66 -21.04 -14.05
N PRO A 6 -18.53 -21.64 -14.47
CA PRO A 6 -17.39 -21.78 -13.57
C PRO A 6 -16.94 -20.39 -13.08
N PRO A 7 -16.47 -20.30 -11.83
CA PRO A 7 -15.96 -19.03 -11.31
C PRO A 7 -14.78 -18.52 -12.15
N VAL A 8 -14.71 -17.20 -12.32
CA VAL A 8 -13.64 -16.57 -13.09
C VAL A 8 -12.40 -16.44 -12.22
N PRO A 9 -11.23 -16.97 -12.66
CA PRO A 9 -10.00 -16.86 -11.91
C PRO A 9 -9.50 -15.41 -11.91
N VAL A 10 -9.09 -14.90 -10.73
CA VAL A 10 -8.49 -13.58 -10.54
C VAL A 10 -7.24 -13.74 -9.67
N ARG A 11 -6.07 -13.58 -10.27
CA ARG A 11 -4.79 -13.68 -9.57
C ARG A 11 -4.43 -12.30 -9.03
N THR A 12 -4.28 -12.22 -7.72
CA THR A 12 -3.98 -10.96 -7.02
C THR A 12 -2.59 -11.05 -6.39
N ILE A 13 -1.75 -10.04 -6.61
CA ILE A 13 -0.41 -9.95 -6.03
C ILE A 13 -0.30 -8.75 -5.10
N VAL A 14 0.21 -8.97 -3.88
CA VAL A 14 0.20 -7.94 -2.83
C VAL A 14 1.51 -7.93 -2.04
N PHE A 15 1.85 -6.79 -1.45
CA PHE A 15 2.72 -6.78 -0.28
C PHE A 15 1.91 -7.29 0.90
N ALA A 16 2.14 -8.57 1.26
CA ALA A 16 1.41 -9.20 2.35
C ALA A 16 1.64 -8.46 3.67
N SER A 17 0.56 -8.07 4.32
CA SER A 17 0.55 -7.26 5.53
C SER A 17 -0.78 -7.41 6.26
N PRO A 18 -0.91 -7.01 7.51
CA PRO A 18 -2.21 -7.04 8.19
C PRO A 18 -3.31 -6.27 7.42
N GLY A 19 -2.98 -5.19 6.72
CA GLY A 19 -3.96 -4.41 5.94
C GLY A 19 -4.48 -5.09 4.68
N THR A 20 -3.86 -6.17 4.23
CA THR A 20 -4.33 -6.97 3.08
C THR A 20 -5.05 -8.27 3.51
N VAL A 21 -5.17 -8.54 4.83
CA VAL A 21 -5.91 -9.71 5.36
C VAL A 21 -7.38 -9.77 4.94
N PRO A 22 -8.09 -8.67 4.59
CA PRO A 22 -9.45 -8.77 4.05
C PRO A 22 -9.56 -9.62 2.78
N LEU A 23 -8.48 -9.80 2.01
CA LEU A 23 -8.46 -10.73 0.88
C LEU A 23 -8.66 -12.18 1.35
N GLU A 24 -7.97 -12.59 2.42
CA GLU A 24 -8.16 -13.93 2.99
C GLU A 24 -9.51 -14.06 3.69
N ALA A 25 -9.99 -13.01 4.33
CA ALA A 25 -11.35 -13.01 4.88
C ALA A 25 -12.40 -13.20 3.79
N ALA A 26 -12.28 -12.52 2.65
CA ALA A 26 -13.19 -12.68 1.52
C ALA A 26 -13.16 -14.11 0.94
N ARG A 27 -11.98 -14.74 0.87
CA ARG A 27 -11.82 -16.13 0.45
C ARG A 27 -12.46 -17.10 1.44
N ALA A 28 -12.09 -16.99 2.71
CA ALA A 28 -12.55 -17.89 3.77
C ALA A 28 -14.06 -17.82 4.02
N THR A 29 -14.67 -16.65 3.83
CA THR A 29 -16.11 -16.43 4.01
C THR A 29 -16.94 -16.66 2.73
N GLY A 30 -16.28 -17.01 1.61
CA GLY A 30 -16.96 -17.26 0.33
C GLY A 30 -17.49 -16.01 -0.38
N LEU A 31 -17.07 -14.80 0.05
CA LEU A 31 -17.54 -13.54 -0.55
C LEU A 31 -17.12 -13.41 -2.03
N PHE A 32 -15.92 -13.85 -2.39
CA PHE A 32 -15.50 -13.87 -3.80
C PHE A 32 -16.30 -14.91 -4.61
N ALA A 33 -16.52 -16.10 -4.04
CA ALA A 33 -17.29 -17.14 -4.70
C ALA A 33 -18.76 -16.70 -4.95
N ALA A 34 -19.34 -15.92 -4.04
CA ALA A 34 -20.68 -15.34 -4.20
C ALA A 34 -20.77 -14.36 -5.38
N GLU A 35 -19.66 -13.71 -5.74
CA GLU A 35 -19.54 -12.86 -6.93
C GLU A 35 -19.08 -13.62 -8.18
N GLY A 36 -19.02 -14.98 -8.12
CA GLY A 36 -18.58 -15.82 -9.22
C GLY A 36 -17.07 -15.73 -9.52
N LEU A 37 -16.26 -15.42 -8.52
CA LEU A 37 -14.82 -15.26 -8.64
C LEU A 37 -14.05 -16.34 -7.89
N ASP A 38 -12.97 -16.85 -8.50
CA ASP A 38 -11.94 -17.66 -7.85
C ASP A 38 -10.67 -16.82 -7.68
N VAL A 39 -10.52 -16.23 -6.49
CA VAL A 39 -9.42 -15.28 -6.21
C VAL A 39 -8.27 -16.01 -5.54
N SER A 40 -7.09 -15.96 -6.17
CA SER A 40 -5.81 -16.32 -5.55
C SER A 40 -5.06 -15.09 -5.09
N VAL A 41 -4.31 -15.21 -3.99
CA VAL A 41 -3.51 -14.12 -3.42
C VAL A 41 -2.07 -14.61 -3.30
N GLU A 42 -1.14 -13.85 -3.87
CA GLU A 42 0.29 -14.12 -3.82
C GLU A 42 1.03 -12.95 -3.19
N ALA A 43 1.99 -13.26 -2.30
CA ALA A 43 2.87 -12.28 -1.71
C ALA A 43 4.01 -11.93 -2.68
N THR A 44 4.19 -10.66 -2.97
CA THR A 44 5.29 -10.21 -3.83
C THR A 44 6.63 -10.16 -3.08
N PRO A 45 7.74 -10.57 -3.71
CA PRO A 45 9.07 -10.38 -3.14
C PRO A 45 9.58 -8.93 -3.27
N SER A 46 9.08 -8.16 -4.25
CA SER A 46 9.51 -6.78 -4.49
C SER A 46 8.52 -6.02 -5.38
N SER A 47 8.60 -4.68 -5.36
CA SER A 47 7.80 -3.83 -6.26
C SER A 47 8.16 -4.04 -7.74
N MET A 48 9.43 -4.30 -8.04
CA MET A 48 9.87 -4.59 -9.41
C MET A 48 9.22 -5.86 -9.96
N TYR A 49 9.25 -6.95 -9.20
CA TYR A 49 8.58 -8.20 -9.54
C TYR A 49 7.07 -7.97 -9.72
N GLN A 50 6.43 -7.36 -8.71
CA GLN A 50 4.99 -7.10 -8.72
C GLN A 50 4.55 -6.35 -9.97
N MET A 51 5.20 -5.22 -10.27
CA MET A 51 4.80 -4.36 -11.37
C MET A 51 5.07 -4.98 -12.73
N ALA A 52 6.21 -5.65 -12.91
CA ALA A 52 6.51 -6.34 -14.16
C ALA A 52 5.46 -7.44 -14.45
N HIS A 53 5.18 -8.30 -13.48
CA HIS A 53 4.22 -9.41 -13.66
C HIS A 53 2.76 -8.93 -13.79
N LEU A 54 2.37 -7.84 -13.12
CA LEU A 54 1.06 -7.21 -13.33
C LEU A 54 0.93 -6.67 -14.77
N ILE A 55 1.92 -5.89 -15.22
CA ILE A 55 1.92 -5.27 -16.55
C ILE A 55 1.94 -6.34 -17.63
N ASP A 56 2.73 -7.38 -17.45
CA ASP A 56 2.88 -8.48 -18.39
C ASP A 56 1.68 -9.44 -18.43
N GLY A 57 0.77 -9.37 -17.46
CA GLY A 57 -0.49 -10.12 -17.45
C GLY A 57 -0.44 -11.43 -16.68
N ASP A 58 0.59 -11.64 -15.88
CA ASP A 58 0.70 -12.82 -15.02
C ASP A 58 -0.24 -12.71 -13.81
N PHE A 59 -0.63 -11.49 -13.44
CA PHE A 59 -1.65 -11.17 -12.44
C PHE A 59 -2.67 -10.19 -13.01
N GLU A 60 -3.90 -10.24 -12.51
CA GLU A 60 -4.98 -9.34 -12.89
C GLU A 60 -4.98 -8.07 -12.03
N ILE A 61 -4.79 -8.24 -10.72
CA ILE A 61 -4.90 -7.17 -9.73
C ILE A 61 -3.64 -7.14 -8.86
N ALA A 62 -3.20 -5.94 -8.49
CA ALA A 62 -2.17 -5.75 -7.47
C ALA A 62 -2.62 -4.77 -6.40
N ALA A 63 -2.17 -4.98 -5.13
CA ALA A 63 -2.17 -3.93 -4.12
C ALA A 63 -0.74 -3.38 -3.99
N THR A 64 -0.54 -2.13 -4.41
CA THR A 64 0.79 -1.51 -4.53
C THR A 64 0.76 -0.02 -4.18
N ALA A 65 1.93 0.59 -4.01
CA ALA A 65 2.02 2.04 -3.89
C ALA A 65 1.59 2.72 -5.21
N ILE A 66 0.80 3.77 -5.13
CA ILE A 66 0.41 4.58 -6.30
C ILE A 66 1.64 5.10 -7.04
N ASP A 67 2.69 5.43 -6.33
CA ASP A 67 3.95 5.86 -6.92
C ASP A 67 4.51 4.86 -7.93
N ASN A 68 4.39 3.55 -7.67
CA ASN A 68 4.79 2.52 -8.63
C ASN A 68 3.96 2.58 -9.92
N VAL A 69 2.64 2.80 -9.80
CA VAL A 69 1.76 2.94 -10.98
C VAL A 69 2.22 4.12 -11.85
N VAL A 70 2.43 5.27 -11.22
CA VAL A 70 2.90 6.48 -11.92
C VAL A 70 4.27 6.24 -12.55
N ALA A 71 5.21 5.65 -11.79
CA ALA A 71 6.56 5.39 -12.27
C ALA A 71 6.56 4.56 -13.58
N TYR A 72 5.82 3.47 -13.60
CA TYR A 72 5.79 2.60 -14.80
C TYR A 72 5.01 3.22 -15.96
N MET A 73 3.90 3.91 -15.70
CA MET A 73 3.15 4.61 -16.75
C MET A 73 3.92 5.79 -17.35
N GLU A 74 4.84 6.37 -16.59
CA GLU A 74 5.67 7.49 -17.05
C GLU A 74 7.05 7.07 -17.57
N GLY A 75 7.34 5.76 -17.67
CA GLY A 75 8.64 5.27 -18.14
C GLY A 75 9.78 5.49 -17.14
N GLN A 76 9.44 5.64 -15.86
CA GLN A 76 10.39 5.77 -14.73
C GLN A 76 10.46 4.49 -13.89
N GLY A 77 9.81 3.41 -14.34
CA GLY A 77 9.80 2.12 -13.66
C GLY A 77 11.18 1.45 -13.64
N ALA A 78 11.50 0.76 -12.56
CA ALA A 78 12.84 0.16 -12.36
C ALA A 78 13.03 -1.18 -13.07
N ALA A 79 11.95 -1.91 -13.41
CA ALA A 79 12.02 -3.18 -14.11
C ALA A 79 11.58 -3.05 -15.58
N ALA A 80 12.21 -3.84 -16.45
CA ALA A 80 11.75 -4.01 -17.82
C ALA A 80 10.44 -4.81 -17.85
N THR A 81 9.54 -4.46 -18.76
CA THR A 81 8.25 -5.13 -18.99
C THR A 81 8.11 -5.54 -20.45
N ARG A 82 7.38 -6.63 -20.72
CA ARG A 82 7.11 -7.11 -22.09
C ARG A 82 6.09 -6.25 -22.83
N ARG A 83 5.29 -5.47 -22.09
CA ARG A 83 4.24 -4.59 -22.62
C ARG A 83 4.42 -3.18 -22.06
N PRO A 84 3.93 -2.15 -22.77
CA PRO A 84 3.76 -0.83 -22.17
C PRO A 84 2.82 -0.88 -20.98
N ALA A 85 3.11 -0.10 -19.96
CA ALA A 85 2.23 0.02 -18.80
C ALA A 85 0.96 0.82 -19.20
N ASP A 86 -0.21 0.22 -19.00
CA ASP A 86 -1.51 0.87 -19.09
C ASP A 86 -2.38 0.41 -17.91
N LEU A 87 -2.26 1.13 -16.81
CA LEU A 87 -2.76 0.75 -15.50
C LEU A 87 -3.86 1.71 -15.04
N ARG A 88 -4.79 1.18 -14.24
CA ARG A 88 -5.81 1.98 -13.56
C ARG A 88 -5.87 1.61 -12.08
N VAL A 89 -5.73 2.62 -11.24
CA VAL A 89 -6.06 2.54 -9.82
C VAL A 89 -7.58 2.62 -9.71
N PHE A 90 -8.20 1.61 -9.12
CA PHE A 90 -9.66 1.51 -9.07
C PHE A 90 -10.24 1.62 -7.65
N MET A 91 -9.40 1.51 -6.61
CA MET A 91 -9.83 1.57 -5.21
C MET A 91 -8.63 1.89 -4.31
N GLY A 92 -8.89 2.52 -3.17
CA GLY A 92 -7.89 2.70 -2.11
C GLY A 92 -7.48 1.37 -1.47
N SER A 93 -6.53 1.45 -0.57
CA SER A 93 -6.04 0.33 0.24
C SER A 93 -5.81 0.78 1.68
N ALA A 94 -5.29 -0.09 2.53
CA ALA A 94 -4.91 0.24 3.89
C ALA A 94 -3.98 1.47 3.94
N THR A 95 -4.25 2.36 4.89
CA THR A 95 -3.50 3.61 5.04
C THR A 95 -2.35 3.41 6.02
N TYR A 96 -1.15 3.27 5.50
CA TYR A 96 0.07 3.17 6.31
C TYR A 96 0.72 4.55 6.45
N ARG A 97 1.23 4.82 7.65
CA ARG A 97 2.10 5.96 7.93
C ARG A 97 3.43 5.40 8.45
N ASN A 98 4.53 5.76 7.81
CA ASN A 98 5.85 5.41 8.31
C ASN A 98 6.41 6.60 9.10
N ALA A 99 7.01 6.34 10.25
CA ALA A 99 7.70 7.39 10.99
C ALA A 99 9.16 7.50 10.53
N PHE A 100 9.68 8.72 10.46
CA PHE A 100 11.12 8.93 10.29
C PHE A 100 11.79 8.78 11.65
N VAL A 101 12.29 7.58 11.91
CA VAL A 101 12.97 7.24 13.16
C VAL A 101 14.46 7.52 13.03
N VAL A 102 15.02 8.16 14.03
CA VAL A 102 16.44 8.58 14.06
C VAL A 102 17.15 8.13 15.33
N ALA A 103 18.48 8.04 15.26
CA ALA A 103 19.36 7.73 16.36
C ALA A 103 19.24 8.75 17.50
N PRO A 104 19.55 8.36 18.76
CA PRO A 104 19.46 9.27 19.92
C PRO A 104 20.34 10.52 19.83
N SER A 105 21.39 10.49 19.00
CA SER A 105 22.29 11.63 18.73
C SER A 105 21.66 12.71 17.87
N ILE A 106 20.65 12.37 17.04
CA ILE A 106 19.96 13.30 16.14
C ILE A 106 18.80 13.92 16.90
N ARG A 107 18.85 15.21 17.19
CA ARG A 107 17.82 15.93 17.97
C ARG A 107 17.10 17.01 17.15
N THR A 108 17.78 17.51 16.13
CA THR A 108 17.28 18.55 15.21
C THR A 108 17.46 18.08 13.77
N TRP A 109 16.81 18.75 12.83
CA TRP A 109 16.98 18.46 11.41
C TRP A 109 18.42 18.79 10.95
N ASP A 110 19.06 19.82 11.52
CA ASP A 110 20.43 20.19 11.18
C ASP A 110 21.46 19.11 11.58
N ASP A 111 21.18 18.29 12.58
CA ASP A 111 22.06 17.17 12.97
C ASP A 111 22.15 16.06 11.89
N LEU A 112 21.29 16.11 10.87
CA LEU A 112 21.33 15.20 9.74
C LEU A 112 22.34 15.59 8.66
N ARG A 113 22.97 16.77 8.78
CA ARG A 113 23.95 17.22 7.77
C ARG A 113 25.20 16.34 7.77
N GLY A 114 25.55 15.84 6.56
CA GLY A 114 26.66 14.91 6.35
C GLY A 114 26.34 13.45 6.69
N GLU A 115 25.16 13.17 7.21
CA GLU A 115 24.80 11.87 7.73
C GLU A 115 24.20 10.93 6.68
N LYS A 116 24.29 9.62 6.95
CA LYS A 116 23.72 8.57 6.14
C LYS A 116 22.32 8.18 6.62
N ILE A 117 21.35 8.18 5.72
CA ILE A 117 19.95 7.83 5.97
C ILE A 117 19.59 6.60 5.13
N ALA A 118 19.03 5.58 5.78
CA ALA A 118 18.63 4.33 5.13
C ALA A 118 17.27 4.49 4.45
N VAL A 119 17.21 4.18 3.15
CA VAL A 119 15.96 4.14 2.36
C VAL A 119 15.76 2.75 1.75
N ASP A 120 14.54 2.47 1.27
CA ASP A 120 14.23 1.22 0.57
C ASP A 120 14.94 1.13 -0.79
N ALA A 121 14.80 2.20 -1.60
CA ALA A 121 15.59 2.46 -2.79
C ALA A 121 15.55 3.96 -3.10
N LEU A 122 16.49 4.46 -3.89
CA LEU A 122 16.67 5.90 -4.12
C LEU A 122 15.54 6.57 -4.91
N SER A 123 14.78 5.78 -5.68
CA SER A 123 13.74 6.26 -6.62
C SER A 123 12.32 5.83 -6.25
N THR A 124 12.07 5.47 -4.99
CA THR A 124 10.73 5.12 -4.51
C THR A 124 9.95 6.33 -4.01
N GLY A 125 8.62 6.23 -4.00
CA GLY A 125 7.76 7.28 -3.48
C GLY A 125 8.01 7.60 -2.00
N TYR A 126 8.40 6.60 -1.20
CA TYR A 126 8.74 6.82 0.21
C TYR A 126 10.08 7.55 0.38
N ALA A 127 11.08 7.24 -0.46
CA ALA A 127 12.32 8.02 -0.48
C ALA A 127 12.05 9.48 -0.91
N PHE A 128 11.18 9.70 -1.89
CA PHE A 128 10.79 11.04 -2.31
C PHE A 128 10.01 11.80 -1.22
N LEU A 129 9.15 11.10 -0.48
CA LEU A 129 8.45 11.69 0.65
C LEU A 129 9.43 12.13 1.75
N LEU A 130 10.42 11.28 2.05
CA LEU A 130 11.47 11.63 3.00
C LEU A 130 12.32 12.80 2.52
N ARG A 131 12.67 12.87 1.21
CA ARG A 131 13.33 14.07 0.62
C ARG A 131 12.49 15.33 0.82
N LYS A 132 11.18 15.22 0.66
CA LYS A 132 10.29 16.35 0.94
C LYS A 132 10.34 16.76 2.42
N MET A 133 10.27 15.80 3.35
CA MET A 133 10.35 16.09 4.79
C MET A 133 11.66 16.82 5.13
N LEU A 134 12.78 16.37 4.60
CA LEU A 134 14.10 16.99 4.78
C LEU A 134 14.12 18.39 4.18
N ALA A 135 13.61 18.57 2.96
CA ALA A 135 13.56 19.87 2.28
C ALA A 135 12.65 20.89 3.00
N ASP A 136 11.49 20.44 3.51
CA ASP A 136 10.57 21.30 4.28
C ASP A 136 11.21 21.78 5.61
N ASN A 137 12.24 21.08 6.08
CA ASN A 137 12.99 21.43 7.28
C ASN A 137 14.40 22.00 6.98
N GLY A 138 14.62 22.53 5.77
CA GLY A 138 15.78 23.34 5.43
C GLY A 138 17.02 22.57 4.96
N LEU A 139 16.90 21.24 4.68
CA LEU A 139 17.99 20.45 4.12
C LEU A 139 17.84 20.31 2.60
N THR A 140 18.94 20.39 1.90
CA THR A 140 19.04 20.10 0.45
C THR A 140 19.53 18.67 0.23
N GLU A 141 19.49 18.17 -1.00
CA GLU A 141 19.96 16.83 -1.34
C GLU A 141 21.49 16.66 -1.14
N ASP A 142 22.23 17.74 -1.06
CA ASP A 142 23.68 17.76 -0.81
C ASP A 142 24.03 17.68 0.70
N ASP A 143 23.03 17.87 1.57
CA ASP A 143 23.23 17.92 3.02
C ASP A 143 23.25 16.53 3.69
N TYR A 144 22.85 15.46 2.99
CA TYR A 144 22.76 14.11 3.55
C TYR A 144 23.00 13.05 2.46
N VAL A 145 23.23 11.81 2.88
CA VAL A 145 23.44 10.70 1.94
C VAL A 145 22.34 9.66 2.11
N PHE A 146 21.50 9.43 1.06
CA PHE A 146 20.61 8.28 1.02
C PHE A 146 21.35 7.03 0.56
N GLU A 147 21.24 5.95 1.35
CA GLU A 147 21.73 4.62 0.97
C GLU A 147 20.56 3.63 0.86
N SER A 148 20.54 2.86 -0.25
CA SER A 148 19.52 1.84 -0.50
C SER A 148 19.82 0.61 0.34
N ILE A 149 18.99 0.35 1.35
CA ILE A 149 19.14 -0.76 2.31
C ILE A 149 18.05 -1.81 2.14
N GLY A 150 16.89 -1.44 1.56
CA GLY A 150 15.81 -2.37 1.28
C GLY A 150 14.69 -2.37 2.31
N ALA A 151 14.26 -3.57 2.75
CA ALA A 151 13.06 -3.76 3.59
C ALA A 151 13.14 -3.03 4.95
N PRO A 152 11.97 -2.69 5.57
CA PRO A 152 11.95 -1.96 6.85
C PRO A 152 12.79 -2.59 7.96
N ALA A 153 12.80 -3.94 8.08
CA ALA A 153 13.59 -4.64 9.08
C ALA A 153 15.11 -4.47 8.85
N GLN A 154 15.55 -4.45 7.59
CA GLN A 154 16.95 -4.22 7.23
C GLN A 154 17.36 -2.77 7.53
N ARG A 155 16.50 -1.80 7.23
CA ARG A 155 16.72 -0.39 7.57
C ARG A 155 16.82 -0.19 9.08
N TRP A 156 15.89 -0.80 9.83
CA TRP A 156 15.97 -0.78 11.30
C TRP A 156 17.29 -1.38 11.82
N ALA A 157 17.72 -2.52 11.29
CA ALA A 157 18.99 -3.14 11.69
C ALA A 157 20.17 -2.18 11.43
N ALA A 158 20.21 -1.50 10.28
CA ALA A 158 21.26 -0.54 9.94
C ALA A 158 21.28 0.67 10.88
N VAL A 159 20.10 1.21 11.23
CA VAL A 159 19.99 2.33 12.19
C VAL A 159 20.37 1.89 13.60
N LYS A 160 19.94 0.70 14.03
CA LYS A 160 20.23 0.16 15.36
C LYS A 160 21.72 -0.05 15.61
N VAL A 161 22.48 -0.50 14.61
CA VAL A 161 23.94 -0.71 14.73
C VAL A 161 24.75 0.56 14.46
N GLY A 162 24.10 1.68 14.11
CA GLY A 162 24.74 2.99 13.93
C GLY A 162 25.45 3.17 12.59
N THR A 163 25.21 2.33 11.57
CA THR A 163 25.71 2.56 10.20
C THR A 163 24.94 3.66 9.47
N HIS A 164 23.72 3.93 9.92
CA HIS A 164 22.83 4.99 9.44
C HIS A 164 22.17 5.67 10.63
N VAL A 165 21.93 6.96 10.51
CA VAL A 165 21.34 7.74 11.61
C VAL A 165 19.82 7.75 11.61
N GLY A 166 19.17 7.34 10.52
CA GLY A 166 17.69 7.33 10.45
C GLY A 166 17.13 6.55 9.28
N ALA A 167 15.84 6.22 9.39
CA ALA A 167 15.07 5.55 8.36
C ALA A 167 13.56 5.77 8.52
N LEU A 168 12.77 5.67 7.44
CA LEU A 168 11.33 5.48 7.52
C LEU A 168 11.03 4.06 7.97
N LEU A 169 10.32 3.90 9.08
CA LEU A 169 9.95 2.63 9.68
C LEU A 169 8.42 2.50 9.80
N THR A 170 7.92 1.26 9.70
CA THR A 170 6.52 0.93 9.99
C THR A 170 6.19 1.12 11.47
N ASP A 171 4.91 1.23 11.80
CA ASP A 171 4.45 1.46 13.18
C ASP A 171 5.07 0.47 14.20
N GLU A 172 5.08 -0.83 13.86
CA GLU A 172 5.63 -1.88 14.74
C GLU A 172 7.13 -1.69 15.00
N LEU A 173 7.91 -1.40 13.96
CA LEU A 173 9.35 -1.15 14.09
C LEU A 173 9.62 0.19 14.78
N THR A 174 8.77 1.19 14.57
CA THR A 174 8.83 2.47 15.28
C THR A 174 8.64 2.29 16.76
N GLU A 175 7.65 1.49 17.20
CA GLU A 175 7.46 1.18 18.61
C GLU A 175 8.67 0.46 19.21
N ILE A 176 9.26 -0.51 18.49
CA ILE A 176 10.46 -1.21 18.92
C ILE A 176 11.63 -0.24 19.06
N ALA A 177 11.82 0.65 18.08
CA ALA A 177 12.90 1.62 18.08
C ALA A 177 12.76 2.64 19.23
N VAL A 178 11.55 3.15 19.47
CA VAL A 178 11.29 4.09 20.57
C VAL A 178 11.58 3.45 21.93
N ARG A 179 11.18 2.18 22.15
CA ARG A 179 11.52 1.44 23.36
C ARG A 179 13.04 1.23 23.53
N ALA A 180 13.77 1.22 22.41
CA ALA A 180 15.24 1.10 22.42
C ALA A 180 15.96 2.47 22.57
N GLY A 181 15.23 3.58 22.78
CA GLY A 181 15.77 4.92 23.01
C GLY A 181 15.95 5.76 21.74
N PHE A 182 15.50 5.26 20.58
CA PHE A 182 15.41 6.03 19.35
C PHE A 182 14.14 6.89 19.36
N HIS A 183 14.02 7.87 18.48
CA HIS A 183 12.81 8.70 18.43
C HIS A 183 12.39 9.02 16.98
N ALA A 184 11.11 9.31 16.83
CA ALA A 184 10.56 9.73 15.55
C ALA A 184 10.65 11.25 15.43
N MET A 185 11.16 11.74 14.32
CA MET A 185 11.08 13.14 13.94
C MET A 185 9.74 13.40 13.25
N THR A 186 9.14 14.53 13.59
CA THR A 186 7.91 15.03 12.98
C THR A 186 8.17 16.27 12.16
N SER A 187 7.46 16.42 11.06
CA SER A 187 7.47 17.60 10.21
C SER A 187 6.12 18.33 10.35
N ASP A 188 6.11 19.63 10.28
CA ASP A 188 4.90 20.44 10.27
C ASP A 188 4.93 21.40 9.05
N PRO A 189 4.00 21.25 8.09
CA PRO A 189 2.96 20.20 8.04
C PRO A 189 3.54 18.80 7.84
N ASP A 190 2.83 17.78 8.39
CA ASP A 190 3.20 16.39 8.16
C ASP A 190 2.81 15.98 6.73
N PRO A 191 3.78 15.61 5.86
CA PRO A 191 3.47 15.26 4.48
C PRO A 191 2.59 14.01 4.33
N TRP A 192 2.52 13.16 5.36
CA TRP A 192 1.62 12.01 5.39
C TRP A 192 0.14 12.38 5.45
N ASP A 193 -0.23 13.57 5.91
CA ASP A 193 -1.63 14.00 6.01
C ASP A 193 -2.29 14.07 4.63
N ASN A 194 -1.51 14.32 3.60
CA ASN A 194 -1.94 14.37 2.21
C ASN A 194 -1.07 13.48 1.31
N TYR A 195 -0.97 12.19 1.64
CA TYR A 195 -0.23 11.22 0.84
C TYR A 195 -1.08 9.96 0.62
N GLN A 196 -1.34 9.61 -0.63
CA GLN A 196 -1.92 8.29 -0.96
C GLN A 196 -0.79 7.29 -1.17
N GLY A 197 -0.57 6.43 -0.19
CA GLY A 197 0.46 5.40 -0.28
C GLY A 197 0.01 4.25 -1.19
N ASN A 198 -0.80 3.35 -0.65
CA ASN A 198 -1.21 2.13 -1.34
C ASN A 198 -2.60 2.24 -1.98
N ALA A 199 -2.80 1.48 -3.05
CA ALA A 199 -4.07 1.35 -3.74
C ALA A 199 -4.16 0.00 -4.45
N TYR A 200 -5.37 -0.39 -4.86
CA TYR A 200 -5.59 -1.51 -5.75
C TYR A 200 -5.55 -1.04 -7.21
N VAL A 201 -4.82 -1.78 -8.02
CA VAL A 201 -4.53 -1.45 -9.42
C VAL A 201 -4.76 -2.64 -10.32
N VAL A 202 -5.14 -2.36 -11.56
CA VAL A 202 -5.48 -3.33 -12.60
C VAL A 202 -4.94 -2.82 -13.94
N ARG A 203 -4.69 -3.74 -14.91
CA ARG A 203 -4.50 -3.31 -16.29
C ARG A 203 -5.82 -2.81 -16.88
N ARG A 204 -5.75 -1.76 -17.68
CA ARG A 204 -6.94 -1.19 -18.32
C ARG A 204 -7.65 -2.20 -19.22
N ASP A 205 -6.90 -2.88 -20.09
CA ASP A 205 -7.43 -3.86 -21.04
C ASP A 205 -8.25 -4.96 -20.33
N TRP A 206 -7.72 -5.48 -19.22
CA TRP A 206 -8.42 -6.48 -18.43
C TRP A 206 -9.66 -5.91 -17.74
N ALA A 207 -9.55 -4.73 -17.15
CA ALA A 207 -10.66 -4.06 -16.46
C ALA A 207 -11.86 -3.80 -17.39
N GLU A 208 -11.58 -3.32 -18.61
CA GLU A 208 -12.62 -3.06 -19.62
C GLU A 208 -13.28 -4.35 -20.08
N ALA A 209 -12.50 -5.41 -20.33
CA ALA A 209 -13.02 -6.71 -20.76
C ALA A 209 -13.77 -7.48 -19.64
N HIS A 210 -13.49 -7.19 -18.35
CA HIS A 210 -13.99 -7.91 -17.19
C HIS A 210 -14.68 -6.99 -16.18
N ARG A 211 -15.41 -5.99 -16.66
CA ARG A 211 -16.08 -4.99 -15.79
C ARG A 211 -16.96 -5.62 -14.70
N PRO A 212 -17.82 -6.62 -14.97
CA PRO A 212 -18.60 -7.26 -13.90
C PRO A 212 -17.73 -7.95 -12.85
N GLN A 213 -16.65 -8.62 -13.26
CA GLN A 213 -15.74 -9.33 -12.36
C GLN A 213 -14.98 -8.36 -11.45
N LEU A 214 -14.48 -7.25 -12.02
CA LEU A 214 -13.79 -6.23 -11.23
C LEU A 214 -14.73 -5.54 -10.25
N THR A 215 -15.96 -5.24 -10.67
CA THR A 215 -17.00 -4.70 -9.76
C THR A 215 -17.34 -5.69 -8.65
N GLY A 216 -17.53 -6.99 -8.97
CA GLY A 216 -17.74 -8.06 -8.01
C GLY A 216 -16.56 -8.22 -7.03
N PHE A 217 -15.31 -8.12 -7.52
CA PHE A 217 -14.13 -8.12 -6.66
C PHE A 217 -14.19 -6.99 -5.63
N VAL A 218 -14.54 -5.77 -6.04
CA VAL A 218 -14.67 -4.62 -5.13
C VAL A 218 -15.81 -4.84 -4.14
N CYS A 219 -16.99 -5.35 -4.57
CA CYS A 219 -18.10 -5.68 -3.67
C CYS A 219 -17.66 -6.68 -2.59
N ALA A 220 -17.07 -7.79 -3.00
CA ALA A 220 -16.60 -8.84 -2.07
C ALA A 220 -15.54 -8.30 -1.11
N PHE A 221 -14.60 -7.53 -1.62
CA PHE A 221 -13.51 -6.97 -0.80
C PHE A 221 -14.04 -5.96 0.23
N LEU A 222 -14.91 -5.01 -0.15
CA LEU A 222 -15.48 -4.05 0.80
C LEU A 222 -16.34 -4.74 1.88
N ARG A 223 -17.06 -5.80 1.53
CA ARG A 223 -17.77 -6.64 2.52
C ARG A 223 -16.78 -7.33 3.46
N ALA A 224 -15.68 -7.84 2.95
CA ALA A 224 -14.63 -8.45 3.76
C ALA A 224 -13.91 -7.45 4.67
N VAL A 225 -13.68 -6.21 4.22
CA VAL A 225 -13.16 -5.13 5.08
C VAL A 225 -14.13 -4.87 6.24
N ARG A 226 -15.42 -4.73 5.98
CA ARG A 226 -16.43 -4.55 7.04
C ARG A 226 -16.49 -5.75 7.98
N TRP A 227 -16.39 -6.97 7.45
CA TRP A 227 -16.30 -8.20 8.25
C TRP A 227 -15.06 -8.19 9.13
N THR A 228 -13.90 -7.78 8.62
CA THR A 228 -12.64 -7.66 9.37
C THR A 228 -12.74 -6.64 10.50
N LEU A 229 -13.46 -5.54 10.28
CA LEU A 229 -13.66 -4.48 11.26
C LEU A 229 -14.72 -4.80 12.32
N ASP A 230 -15.55 -5.81 12.12
CA ASP A 230 -16.59 -6.21 13.07
C ASP A 230 -15.98 -6.96 14.26
N ALA A 231 -16.19 -6.43 15.46
CA ALA A 231 -15.64 -6.99 16.71
C ALA A 231 -16.06 -8.46 16.94
N ARG A 232 -17.21 -8.90 16.42
CA ARG A 232 -17.67 -10.29 16.49
C ARG A 232 -16.72 -11.27 15.80
N ASN A 233 -15.97 -10.80 14.82
CA ASN A 233 -15.05 -11.61 14.02
C ASN A 233 -13.59 -11.57 14.55
N LEU A 234 -13.31 -10.80 15.62
CA LEU A 234 -11.99 -10.74 16.23
C LEU A 234 -11.37 -12.12 16.52
N PRO A 235 -12.11 -13.12 17.03
CA PRO A 235 -11.53 -14.43 17.32
C PRO A 235 -11.01 -15.18 16.08
N ALA A 236 -11.54 -14.91 14.89
CA ALA A 236 -11.12 -15.56 13.64
C ALA A 236 -9.91 -14.91 12.98
N LEU A 237 -9.65 -13.62 13.24
CA LEU A 237 -8.60 -12.85 12.56
C LEU A 237 -7.18 -13.39 12.77
N PRO A 238 -6.74 -13.85 13.96
CA PRO A 238 -5.39 -14.37 14.13
C PRO A 238 -5.07 -15.56 13.23
N ALA A 239 -6.04 -16.45 13.00
CA ALA A 239 -5.86 -17.59 12.09
C ALA A 239 -5.71 -17.14 10.63
N LEU A 240 -6.52 -16.17 10.17
CA LEU A 240 -6.42 -15.60 8.83
C LEU A 240 -5.10 -14.84 8.64
N LEU A 241 -4.65 -14.10 9.67
CA LEU A 241 -3.36 -13.41 9.63
C LEU A 241 -2.19 -14.38 9.50
N ARG A 242 -2.20 -15.52 10.21
CA ARG A 242 -1.16 -16.54 10.06
C ARG A 242 -1.17 -17.21 8.68
N GLN A 243 -2.35 -17.43 8.12
CA GLN A 243 -2.47 -17.93 6.76
C GLN A 243 -1.91 -16.93 5.74
N HIS A 244 -2.20 -15.65 5.92
CA HIS A 244 -1.77 -14.56 5.04
C HIS A 244 -0.30 -14.17 5.20
N LEU A 245 0.23 -14.30 6.43
CA LEU A 245 1.59 -13.95 6.85
C LEU A 245 2.24 -15.15 7.55
N PRO A 246 2.72 -16.17 6.81
CA PRO A 246 3.21 -17.41 7.42
C PRO A 246 4.36 -17.24 8.44
N ALA A 247 5.09 -16.12 8.36
CA ALA A 247 6.18 -15.81 9.29
C ALA A 247 5.71 -15.12 10.60
N ILE A 248 4.41 -14.75 10.70
CA ILE A 248 3.91 -14.05 11.90
C ILE A 248 3.69 -15.05 13.05
N GLY A 249 4.21 -14.72 14.24
CA GLY A 249 3.95 -15.51 15.45
C GLY A 249 2.53 -15.31 16.01
N ASP A 250 2.10 -16.22 16.88
CA ASP A 250 0.74 -16.20 17.45
C ASP A 250 0.42 -14.89 18.20
N ASP A 251 1.34 -14.43 19.05
CA ASP A 251 1.16 -13.18 19.80
C ASP A 251 1.09 -11.96 18.88
N GLN A 252 1.92 -11.94 17.84
CA GLN A 252 1.93 -10.88 16.84
C GLN A 252 0.63 -10.89 16.00
N ALA A 253 0.15 -12.07 15.61
CA ALA A 253 -1.12 -12.21 14.88
C ALA A 253 -2.29 -11.71 15.75
N ALA A 254 -2.32 -12.06 17.03
CA ALA A 254 -3.34 -11.58 17.95
C ALA A 254 -3.24 -10.06 18.20
N ALA A 255 -2.05 -9.50 18.28
CA ALA A 255 -1.83 -8.06 18.40
C ALA A 255 -2.28 -7.31 17.13
N ALA A 256 -1.90 -7.81 15.96
CA ALA A 256 -2.32 -7.25 14.66
C ALA A 256 -3.85 -7.29 14.48
N ALA A 257 -4.50 -8.40 14.86
CA ALA A 257 -5.95 -8.51 14.83
C ALA A 257 -6.63 -7.43 15.67
N ARG A 258 -6.16 -7.22 16.90
CA ARG A 258 -6.67 -6.13 17.76
C ARG A 258 -6.39 -4.75 17.19
N ALA A 259 -5.22 -4.53 16.56
CA ALA A 259 -4.86 -3.25 15.96
C ALA A 259 -5.76 -2.90 14.78
N LEU A 260 -6.16 -3.88 13.96
CA LEU A 260 -7.08 -3.68 12.83
C LEU A 260 -8.46 -3.18 13.27
N GLN A 261 -8.90 -3.51 14.48
CA GLN A 261 -10.23 -3.12 14.99
C GLN A 261 -10.21 -1.89 15.92
N ARG A 262 -9.07 -1.24 16.10
CA ARG A 262 -8.98 -0.01 16.89
C ARG A 262 -9.61 1.18 16.14
N PRO A 263 -10.12 2.20 16.86
CA PRO A 263 -10.41 3.49 16.26
C PRO A 263 -9.19 4.04 15.52
N LYS A 264 -9.38 4.59 14.32
CA LYS A 264 -8.29 5.04 13.43
C LYS A 264 -7.36 3.90 12.97
N SER A 265 -7.92 2.70 12.77
CA SER A 265 -7.24 1.59 12.12
C SER A 265 -6.71 1.99 10.72
N ILE A 266 -5.71 1.25 10.26
CA ILE A 266 -5.24 1.35 8.86
C ILE A 266 -6.29 0.97 7.83
N LEU A 267 -7.34 0.24 8.24
CA LEU A 267 -8.50 -0.09 7.42
C LEU A 267 -9.63 0.89 7.67
N THR A 268 -10.24 1.36 6.59
CA THR A 268 -11.50 2.11 6.63
C THR A 268 -12.59 1.31 5.92
N PRO A 269 -13.88 1.38 6.37
CA PRO A 269 -14.94 0.52 5.82
C PRO A 269 -15.13 0.59 4.31
N ASP A 270 -14.84 1.75 3.71
CA ASP A 270 -15.06 2.01 2.29
C ASP A 270 -13.76 2.10 1.48
N MET A 271 -12.58 2.04 2.11
CA MET A 271 -11.28 2.08 1.43
C MET A 271 -11.19 3.17 0.33
N PRO A 272 -11.51 4.45 0.63
CA PRO A 272 -11.54 5.50 -0.38
C PRO A 272 -10.14 5.86 -0.88
N LEU A 273 -10.05 6.42 -2.09
CA LEU A 273 -8.85 7.07 -2.57
C LEU A 273 -8.78 8.53 -2.08
N ASN A 274 -7.62 8.92 -1.61
CA ASN A 274 -7.29 10.31 -1.29
C ASN A 274 -6.74 11.01 -2.54
N ILE A 275 -7.61 11.64 -3.35
CA ILE A 275 -7.20 12.33 -4.57
C ILE A 275 -6.19 13.48 -4.31
N PRO A 276 -6.34 14.34 -3.29
CA PRO A 276 -5.30 15.29 -2.90
C PRO A 276 -3.95 14.60 -2.60
N GLY A 277 -3.98 13.46 -1.92
CA GLY A 277 -2.79 12.66 -1.64
C GLY A 277 -2.12 12.09 -2.90
N ILE A 278 -2.89 11.75 -3.94
CA ILE A 278 -2.33 11.37 -5.25
C ILE A 278 -1.62 12.56 -5.89
N ARG A 279 -2.16 13.78 -5.83
CA ARG A 279 -1.49 14.98 -6.34
C ARG A 279 -0.13 15.19 -5.67
N THR A 280 -0.02 14.91 -4.36
CA THR A 280 1.28 14.94 -3.67
C THR A 280 2.25 13.91 -4.25
N VAL A 281 1.79 12.67 -4.48
CA VAL A 281 2.62 11.64 -5.13
C VAL A 281 3.10 12.09 -6.51
N LEU A 282 2.21 12.67 -7.33
CA LEU A 282 2.55 13.17 -8.66
C LEU A 282 3.58 14.30 -8.60
N ALA A 283 3.41 15.26 -7.70
CA ALA A 283 4.35 16.37 -7.52
C ALA A 283 5.74 15.86 -7.10
N LEU A 284 5.80 14.90 -6.17
CA LEU A 284 7.06 14.29 -5.72
C LEU A 284 7.72 13.48 -6.83
N ARG A 285 6.96 12.65 -7.54
CA ARG A 285 7.46 11.86 -8.67
C ARG A 285 7.93 12.76 -9.81
N GLY A 286 7.21 13.82 -10.12
CA GLY A 286 7.60 14.81 -11.14
C GLY A 286 8.90 15.52 -10.79
N ARG A 287 9.10 15.86 -9.50
CA ARG A 287 10.28 16.58 -9.00
C ARG A 287 11.52 15.69 -8.90
N TYR A 288 11.38 14.48 -8.34
CA TYR A 288 12.51 13.61 -7.98
C TYR A 288 12.69 12.41 -8.91
N GLY A 289 11.70 12.08 -9.74
CA GLY A 289 11.79 11.00 -10.71
C GLY A 289 12.72 11.32 -11.88
N THR A 290 13.22 10.28 -12.55
CA THR A 290 14.09 10.43 -13.71
C THR A 290 13.51 9.69 -14.92
N PRO A 291 13.32 10.38 -16.07
CA PRO A 291 13.48 11.81 -16.29
C PRO A 291 12.45 12.65 -15.51
N ARG A 292 12.78 13.89 -15.16
CA ARG A 292 11.81 14.82 -14.54
C ARG A 292 10.65 15.09 -15.49
N LYS A 293 9.43 15.12 -14.95
CA LYS A 293 8.18 15.34 -15.70
C LYS A 293 7.23 16.26 -14.94
N ALA A 294 6.44 17.04 -15.65
CA ALA A 294 5.26 17.70 -15.07
C ALA A 294 4.14 16.67 -14.96
N LEU A 295 3.70 16.35 -13.74
CA LEU A 295 2.65 15.38 -13.46
C LEU A 295 1.60 16.07 -12.58
N ASP A 296 0.44 16.36 -13.12
CA ASP A 296 -0.60 17.19 -12.47
C ASP A 296 -2.00 16.58 -12.49
N ASP A 297 -2.27 15.64 -13.39
CA ASP A 297 -3.60 15.01 -13.53
C ASP A 297 -3.65 13.62 -12.85
N PRO A 298 -4.29 13.48 -11.66
CA PRO A 298 -4.46 12.19 -11.01
C PRO A 298 -5.38 11.24 -11.78
N PHE A 299 -6.35 11.77 -12.56
CA PHE A 299 -7.35 10.96 -13.28
C PHE A 299 -6.76 10.26 -14.50
N ARG A 300 -5.55 10.61 -14.92
CA ARG A 300 -4.77 9.81 -15.87
C ARG A 300 -4.48 8.40 -15.36
N TYR A 301 -4.37 8.21 -14.06
CA TYR A 301 -3.99 6.95 -13.41
C TYR A 301 -5.16 6.26 -12.71
N VAL A 302 -6.30 6.92 -12.56
CA VAL A 302 -7.43 6.49 -11.74
C VAL A 302 -8.67 6.27 -12.58
N ASP A 303 -9.39 5.18 -12.30
CA ASP A 303 -10.76 4.94 -12.77
C ASP A 303 -11.60 4.38 -11.61
N LEU A 304 -12.39 5.24 -10.99
CA LEU A 304 -13.28 4.89 -9.88
C LEU A 304 -14.61 4.29 -10.31
N SER A 305 -14.90 4.17 -11.60
CA SER A 305 -16.22 3.71 -12.08
C SER A 305 -16.60 2.31 -11.57
N TYR A 306 -15.60 1.44 -11.36
CA TYR A 306 -15.79 0.10 -10.79
C TYR A 306 -16.13 0.15 -9.31
N TYR A 307 -15.42 1.01 -8.59
CA TYR A 307 -15.62 1.23 -7.15
C TYR A 307 -16.98 1.87 -6.88
N GLU A 308 -17.38 2.87 -7.64
CA GLU A 308 -18.67 3.55 -7.51
C GLU A 308 -19.83 2.61 -7.84
N ALA A 309 -19.68 1.79 -8.90
CA ALA A 309 -20.67 0.76 -9.24
C ALA A 309 -20.84 -0.27 -8.12
N ALA A 310 -19.74 -0.73 -7.51
CA ALA A 310 -19.77 -1.65 -6.38
C ALA A 310 -20.45 -1.04 -5.15
N ARG A 311 -20.14 0.22 -4.82
CA ARG A 311 -20.78 0.92 -3.70
C ARG A 311 -22.28 1.08 -3.90
N THR A 312 -22.71 1.41 -5.11
CA THR A 312 -24.13 1.50 -5.46
C THR A 312 -24.84 0.16 -5.26
N SER A 313 -24.24 -0.92 -5.76
CA SER A 313 -24.79 -2.28 -5.60
C SER A 313 -24.89 -2.70 -4.11
N LEU A 314 -23.87 -2.37 -3.32
CA LEU A 314 -23.86 -2.66 -1.87
C LEU A 314 -24.94 -1.87 -1.11
N ALA A 315 -25.17 -0.60 -1.47
CA ALA A 315 -26.22 0.22 -0.87
C ALA A 315 -27.62 -0.34 -1.17
N GLN A 316 -27.88 -0.69 -2.43
CA GLN A 316 -29.15 -1.29 -2.86
C GLN A 316 -29.43 -2.64 -2.16
N ALA A 317 -28.40 -3.48 -1.99
CA ALA A 317 -28.54 -4.74 -1.28
C ALA A 317 -28.85 -4.56 0.22
N GLN A 318 -28.36 -3.50 0.86
CA GLN A 318 -28.68 -3.17 2.25
C GLN A 318 -30.14 -2.68 2.42
N GLU A 319 -30.63 -1.88 1.48
CA GLU A 319 -32.02 -1.39 1.47
C GLU A 319 -33.02 -2.54 1.21
N ALA A 320 -32.68 -3.48 0.33
CA ALA A 320 -33.54 -4.62 0.02
C ALA A 320 -33.58 -5.71 1.14
N GLY A 321 -32.62 -5.70 2.05
CA GLY A 321 -32.53 -6.64 3.18
C GLY A 321 -33.12 -6.10 4.49
N GLN A 322 -33.60 -4.86 4.52
CA GLN A 322 -34.38 -4.25 5.63
C GLN A 322 -35.87 -4.42 5.39
#